data_4f1260cda490dcc97e047e41d7bdb3e4
#
_entry.id   4f1260cda490dcc97e047e41d7bdb3e4
#
_cell.length_a   1.000
_cell.length_b   1.000
_cell.length_c   1.000
_cell.angle_alpha   90.00
_cell.angle_beta   90.00
_cell.angle_gamma   90.00
#
_symmetry.space_group_name_H-M   'P 1'
#
loop_
_entity.id
_entity.type
_entity.pdbx_description
1 polymer ?
#
loop_
_entity_poly.entity_id
_entity_poly.type
_entity_poly.pdbx_seq_one_letter_code
_entity_poly.pdbx_strand_id
1 'polypeptide(L)'
;YNPLMHIKSNIDVDIIANTIIKGQDSEGKGSDPFWDNNAEMLLKALIYYLKDMRPPEERNLASCAELVRAASAKGGNSILSELINELPADHPARTNFKSVEIASDKTFDSILSTLQSKLGKFDSEEIASVTSTDTIHFEDIADHKTALYVISSDTHTAYNFLLTIFFAQMIQQLYNY
;
A
#
# COMPACT_ATOMS: atom_id res chain seq x y z
N TYR A 1 -5.88 -12.81 2.29
CA TYR A 1 -5.03 -11.98 3.15
C TYR A 1 -5.06 -10.53 2.67
N ASN A 2 -5.49 -9.63 3.55
CA ASN A 2 -5.52 -8.19 3.29
C ASN A 2 -4.42 -7.49 4.12
N PRO A 3 -3.34 -6.99 3.51
CA PRO A 3 -2.25 -6.35 4.24
C PRO A 3 -2.68 -5.17 5.12
N LEU A 4 -3.72 -4.42 4.70
CA LEU A 4 -4.17 -3.24 5.45
C LEU A 4 -4.91 -3.59 6.74
N MET A 5 -5.46 -4.80 6.85
CA MET A 5 -6.10 -5.29 8.09
C MET A 5 -5.08 -5.68 9.16
N HIS A 6 -3.83 -5.90 8.77
CA HIS A 6 -2.72 -6.25 9.67
C HIS A 6 -1.86 -5.06 10.10
N ILE A 7 -2.31 -3.82 9.88
CA ILE A 7 -1.59 -2.62 10.31
C ILE A 7 -1.84 -2.39 11.80
N LYS A 8 -0.87 -2.70 12.64
CA LYS A 8 -0.85 -2.44 14.09
C LYS A 8 0.04 -1.25 14.46
N SER A 9 1.02 -0.93 13.60
CA SER A 9 2.00 0.14 13.81
C SER A 9 2.32 0.89 12.53
N ASN A 10 3.03 2.03 12.65
CA ASN A 10 3.52 2.77 11.49
C ASN A 10 4.54 1.95 10.67
N ILE A 11 5.27 1.05 11.32
CA ILE A 11 6.24 0.16 10.66
C ILE A 11 5.54 -0.75 9.64
N ASP A 12 4.32 -1.21 9.93
CA ASP A 12 3.55 -2.04 9.00
C ASP A 12 3.20 -1.27 7.73
N VAL A 13 2.85 0.02 7.86
CA VAL A 13 2.60 0.90 6.71
C VAL A 13 3.88 1.09 5.88
N ASP A 14 5.03 1.28 6.55
CA ASP A 14 6.32 1.42 5.88
C ASP A 14 6.70 0.14 5.12
N ILE A 15 6.50 -1.04 5.72
CA ILE A 15 6.74 -2.33 5.08
C ILE A 15 5.89 -2.49 3.82
N ILE A 16 4.58 -2.23 3.92
CA ILE A 16 3.66 -2.36 2.79
C ILE A 16 4.07 -1.41 1.67
N ALA A 17 4.20 -0.12 1.96
CA ALA A 17 4.47 0.89 0.95
C ALA A 17 5.84 0.67 0.28
N ASN A 18 6.89 0.43 1.05
CA ASN A 18 8.23 0.18 0.53
C ASN A 18 8.28 -1.08 -0.35
N THR A 19 7.64 -2.17 0.09
CA THR A 19 7.62 -3.42 -0.68
C THR A 19 6.83 -3.27 -1.99
N ILE A 20 5.73 -2.52 -2.01
CA ILE A 20 4.97 -2.27 -3.24
C ILE A 20 5.79 -1.42 -4.21
N ILE A 21 6.43 -0.37 -3.72
CA ILE A 21 7.17 0.55 -4.59
C ILE A 21 8.47 -0.08 -5.10
N LYS A 22 9.27 -0.69 -4.23
CA LYS A 22 10.62 -1.19 -4.58
C LYS A 22 10.64 -2.67 -4.94
N GLY A 23 9.73 -3.47 -4.39
CA GLY A 23 9.69 -4.92 -4.60
C GLY A 23 9.21 -5.35 -5.99
N GLN A 24 8.86 -4.41 -6.86
CA GLN A 24 8.40 -4.67 -8.22
C GLN A 24 9.42 -4.26 -9.30
N ASP A 25 10.54 -3.68 -8.90
CA ASP A 25 11.58 -3.29 -9.85
C ASP A 25 12.28 -4.53 -10.39
N SER A 26 12.41 -4.61 -11.72
CA SER A 26 13.22 -5.65 -12.36
C SER A 26 14.69 -5.43 -12.00
N GLU A 27 15.41 -6.51 -11.69
CA GLU A 27 16.84 -6.46 -11.42
C GLU A 27 17.58 -5.65 -12.51
N GLY A 28 18.24 -4.57 -12.10
CA GLY A 28 19.12 -3.77 -12.93
C GLY A 28 18.55 -2.50 -13.59
N LYS A 29 17.27 -2.17 -13.37
CA LYS A 29 16.70 -0.86 -13.76
C LYS A 29 15.97 -0.25 -12.56
N GLY A 30 16.72 0.29 -11.61
CA GLY A 30 16.14 1.15 -10.58
C GLY A 30 15.53 2.39 -11.25
N SER A 31 14.27 2.72 -10.89
CA SER A 31 13.70 4.02 -11.22
C SER A 31 14.49 5.12 -10.50
N ASP A 32 14.36 6.37 -10.95
CA ASP A 32 14.95 7.49 -10.23
C ASP A 32 14.38 7.52 -8.79
N PRO A 33 15.24 7.47 -7.75
CA PRO A 33 14.82 7.46 -6.36
C PRO A 33 13.85 8.58 -5.98
N PHE A 34 13.88 9.70 -6.69
CA PHE A 34 12.96 10.81 -6.47
C PHE A 34 11.50 10.38 -6.68
N TRP A 35 11.21 9.70 -7.79
CA TRP A 35 9.85 9.28 -8.12
C TRP A 35 9.34 8.20 -7.18
N ASP A 36 10.18 7.21 -6.87
CA ASP A 36 9.83 6.14 -5.97
C ASP A 36 9.58 6.62 -4.54
N ASN A 37 10.43 7.52 -4.03
CA ASN A 37 10.25 8.04 -2.68
C ASN A 37 8.96 8.87 -2.56
N ASN A 38 8.64 9.69 -3.57
CA ASN A 38 7.41 10.47 -3.56
C ASN A 38 6.17 9.58 -3.75
N ALA A 39 6.23 8.56 -4.61
CA ALA A 39 5.15 7.58 -4.76
C ALA A 39 4.93 6.77 -3.46
N GLU A 40 6.01 6.42 -2.74
CA GLU A 40 5.94 5.78 -1.44
C GLU A 40 5.24 6.65 -0.39
N MET A 41 5.61 7.95 -0.31
CA MET A 41 4.96 8.90 0.60
C MET A 41 3.47 9.06 0.28
N LEU A 42 3.11 9.16 -1.00
CA LEU A 42 1.72 9.25 -1.42
C LEU A 42 0.95 7.96 -1.06
N LEU A 43 1.54 6.79 -1.30
CA LEU A 43 0.91 5.53 -0.93
C LEU A 43 0.69 5.41 0.58
N LYS A 44 1.67 5.80 1.41
CA LYS A 44 1.51 5.86 2.88
C LYS A 44 0.36 6.77 3.28
N ALA A 45 0.25 7.94 2.68
CA ALA A 45 -0.85 8.87 2.95
C ALA A 45 -2.21 8.23 2.65
N LEU A 46 -2.35 7.54 1.52
CA LEU A 46 -3.59 6.85 1.13
C LEU A 46 -3.92 5.67 2.06
N ILE A 47 -2.92 4.88 2.46
CA ILE A 47 -3.10 3.78 3.42
C ILE A 47 -3.63 4.30 4.75
N TYR A 48 -3.02 5.35 5.31
CA TYR A 48 -3.51 5.97 6.55
C TYR A 48 -4.92 6.54 6.39
N TYR A 49 -5.21 7.21 5.27
CA TYR A 49 -6.53 7.73 4.99
C TYR A 49 -7.59 6.61 4.95
N LEU A 50 -7.34 5.53 4.21
CA LEU A 50 -8.27 4.39 4.13
C LEU A 50 -8.47 3.73 5.48
N LYS A 51 -7.39 3.54 6.25
CA LYS A 51 -7.44 2.91 7.56
C LYS A 51 -8.36 3.66 8.53
N ASP A 52 -8.29 4.99 8.54
CA ASP A 52 -8.95 5.79 9.56
C ASP A 52 -10.30 6.38 9.10
N MET A 53 -10.50 6.60 7.78
CA MET A 53 -11.69 7.26 7.22
C MET A 53 -12.64 6.33 6.49
N ARG A 54 -12.25 5.08 6.20
CA ARG A 54 -13.08 4.18 5.42
C ARG A 54 -13.51 2.94 6.20
N PRO A 55 -14.70 2.37 5.88
CA PRO A 55 -15.15 1.14 6.50
C PRO A 55 -14.21 -0.04 6.13
N PRO A 56 -14.18 -1.12 6.94
CA PRO A 56 -13.24 -2.23 6.75
C PRO A 56 -13.21 -2.81 5.33
N GLU A 57 -14.36 -2.85 4.65
CA GLU A 57 -14.51 -3.41 3.30
C GLU A 57 -13.75 -2.60 2.23
N GLU A 58 -13.55 -1.31 2.49
CA GLU A 58 -12.80 -0.40 1.60
C GLU A 58 -11.32 -0.29 1.99
N ARG A 59 -10.88 -0.89 3.09
CA ARG A 59 -9.50 -0.84 3.57
C ARG A 59 -8.64 -1.88 2.88
N ASN A 60 -8.32 -1.68 1.60
CA ASN A 60 -7.50 -2.58 0.80
C ASN A 60 -6.70 -1.84 -0.27
N LEU A 61 -5.74 -2.53 -0.89
CA LEU A 61 -4.85 -1.92 -1.88
C LEU A 61 -5.53 -1.63 -3.22
N ALA A 62 -6.61 -2.34 -3.57
CA ALA A 62 -7.42 -2.01 -4.74
C ALA A 62 -8.10 -0.66 -4.56
N SER A 63 -8.60 -0.34 -3.36
CA SER A 63 -9.14 0.99 -3.05
C SER A 63 -8.08 2.10 -3.14
N CYS A 64 -6.82 1.83 -2.77
CA CYS A 64 -5.72 2.76 -3.05
C CYS A 64 -5.56 3.03 -4.55
N ALA A 65 -5.59 1.97 -5.38
CA ALA A 65 -5.49 2.10 -6.83
C ALA A 65 -6.67 2.89 -7.43
N GLU A 66 -7.87 2.70 -6.91
CA GLU A 66 -9.06 3.46 -7.30
C GLU A 66 -8.95 4.95 -6.97
N LEU A 67 -8.48 5.30 -5.79
CA LEU A 67 -8.25 6.69 -5.40
C LEU A 67 -7.23 7.37 -6.31
N VAL A 68 -6.13 6.69 -6.65
CA VAL A 68 -5.11 7.21 -7.57
C VAL A 68 -5.69 7.42 -8.96
N ARG A 69 -6.49 6.48 -9.48
CA ARG A 69 -7.14 6.63 -10.80
C ARG A 69 -8.15 7.78 -10.81
N ALA A 70 -8.97 7.89 -9.76
CA ALA A 70 -9.95 8.97 -9.64
C ALA A 70 -9.26 10.34 -9.59
N ALA A 71 -8.14 10.43 -8.89
CA ALA A 71 -7.32 11.63 -8.84
C ALA A 71 -6.74 11.96 -10.22
N SER A 72 -6.13 11.01 -10.91
CA SER A 72 -5.54 11.21 -12.24
C SER A 72 -6.54 11.70 -13.27
N ALA A 73 -7.82 11.31 -13.16
CA ALA A 73 -8.87 11.70 -14.10
C ALA A 73 -9.39 13.13 -13.94
N LYS A 74 -9.21 13.76 -12.78
CA LYS A 74 -9.89 15.03 -12.42
C LYS A 74 -8.98 16.16 -11.91
N GLY A 75 -7.69 16.14 -12.20
CA GLY A 75 -6.75 17.13 -11.66
C GLY A 75 -6.31 16.80 -10.24
N GLY A 76 -5.56 15.74 -10.15
CA GLY A 76 -5.21 14.91 -9.00
C GLY A 76 -4.87 15.57 -7.69
N ASN A 77 -4.15 16.69 -7.73
CA ASN A 77 -3.69 17.33 -6.50
C ASN A 77 -4.88 17.87 -5.66
N SER A 78 -5.87 18.51 -6.29
CA SER A 78 -6.99 19.11 -5.56
C SER A 78 -7.87 18.09 -4.85
N ILE A 79 -8.16 16.95 -5.49
CA ILE A 79 -9.04 15.92 -4.92
C ILE A 79 -8.39 15.23 -3.72
N LEU A 80 -7.14 14.80 -3.87
CA LEU A 80 -6.43 14.15 -2.77
C LEU A 80 -6.14 15.14 -1.63
N SER A 81 -5.86 16.41 -1.97
CA SER A 81 -5.69 17.46 -0.98
C SER A 81 -6.97 17.70 -0.18
N GLU A 82 -8.14 17.78 -0.82
CA GLU A 82 -9.42 17.89 -0.14
C GLU A 82 -9.65 16.71 0.82
N LEU A 83 -9.53 15.47 0.33
CA LEU A 83 -9.75 14.26 1.14
C LEU A 83 -8.81 14.17 2.35
N ILE A 84 -7.52 14.45 2.14
CA ILE A 84 -6.52 14.29 3.20
C ILE A 84 -6.56 15.48 4.17
N ASN A 85 -6.94 16.68 3.73
CA ASN A 85 -7.07 17.84 4.58
C ASN A 85 -8.30 17.83 5.50
N GLU A 86 -9.25 16.91 5.30
CA GLU A 86 -10.32 16.63 6.27
C GLU A 86 -9.79 16.02 7.58
N LEU A 87 -8.60 15.40 7.53
CA LEU A 87 -7.97 14.79 8.70
C LEU A 87 -7.32 15.84 9.62
N PRO A 88 -7.11 15.54 10.92
CA PRO A 88 -6.38 16.41 11.84
C PRO A 88 -4.98 16.78 11.31
N ALA A 89 -4.49 17.96 11.67
CA ALA A 89 -3.23 18.51 11.15
C ALA A 89 -1.99 17.65 11.49
N ASP A 90 -2.04 16.92 12.59
CA ASP A 90 -1.00 16.01 13.09
C ASP A 90 -1.17 14.56 12.59
N HIS A 91 -2.19 14.30 11.76
CA HIS A 91 -2.47 12.96 11.26
C HIS A 91 -1.35 12.46 10.32
N PRO A 92 -0.90 11.18 10.43
CA PRO A 92 0.18 10.65 9.59
C PRO A 92 -0.07 10.76 8.07
N ALA A 93 -1.33 10.64 7.63
CA ALA A 93 -1.69 10.83 6.23
C ALA A 93 -1.31 12.24 5.74
N ARG A 94 -1.62 13.30 6.53
CA ARG A 94 -1.28 14.68 6.17
C ARG A 94 0.23 14.92 6.15
N THR A 95 0.94 14.35 7.13
CA THR A 95 2.41 14.48 7.19
C THR A 95 3.07 13.89 5.95
N ASN A 96 2.65 12.70 5.52
CA ASN A 96 3.19 12.06 4.32
C ASN A 96 2.75 12.79 3.04
N PHE A 97 1.51 13.24 2.95
CA PHE A 97 0.97 13.92 1.78
C PHE A 97 1.60 15.29 1.58
N LYS A 98 1.88 16.03 2.64
CA LYS A 98 2.44 17.38 2.58
C LYS A 98 3.73 17.47 1.76
N SER A 99 4.57 16.43 1.83
CA SER A 99 5.82 16.37 1.07
C SER A 99 5.58 16.28 -0.45
N VAL A 100 4.45 15.69 -0.84
CA VAL A 100 4.04 15.49 -2.23
C VAL A 100 3.18 16.66 -2.74
N GLU A 101 2.35 17.24 -1.87
CA GLU A 101 1.44 18.35 -2.17
C GLU A 101 2.16 19.62 -2.64
N ILE A 102 3.38 19.86 -2.14
CA ILE A 102 4.18 21.03 -2.54
C ILE A 102 4.78 20.94 -3.95
N ALA A 103 4.67 19.79 -4.60
CA ALA A 103 5.16 19.60 -5.96
C ALA A 103 4.32 20.43 -6.96
N SER A 104 4.94 20.87 -8.05
CA SER A 104 4.16 21.46 -9.15
C SER A 104 3.18 20.46 -9.74
N ASP A 105 2.09 20.91 -10.35
CA ASP A 105 1.05 20.05 -10.93
C ASP A 105 1.62 18.99 -11.87
N LYS A 106 2.57 19.36 -12.74
CA LYS A 106 3.23 18.41 -13.63
C LYS A 106 4.05 17.35 -12.90
N THR A 107 4.71 17.73 -11.81
CA THR A 107 5.49 16.83 -10.98
C THR A 107 4.55 15.89 -10.22
N PHE A 108 3.46 16.44 -9.69
CA PHE A 108 2.43 15.65 -9.00
C PHE A 108 1.80 14.62 -9.94
N ASP A 109 1.44 15.00 -11.16
CA ASP A 109 0.90 14.08 -12.18
C ASP A 109 1.89 12.93 -12.50
N SER A 110 3.19 13.24 -12.52
CA SER A 110 4.22 12.21 -12.72
C SER A 110 4.35 11.28 -11.52
N ILE A 111 4.21 11.78 -10.29
CA ILE A 111 4.17 10.97 -9.06
C ILE A 111 2.93 10.07 -9.07
N LEU A 112 1.75 10.60 -9.42
CA LEU A 112 0.52 9.82 -9.58
C LEU A 112 0.70 8.70 -10.60
N SER A 113 1.27 9.02 -11.77
CA SER A 113 1.52 8.04 -12.83
C SER A 113 2.47 6.92 -12.37
N THR A 114 3.51 7.28 -11.60
CA THR A 114 4.45 6.31 -11.02
C THR A 114 3.70 5.39 -10.06
N LEU A 115 2.93 5.96 -9.12
CA LEU A 115 2.17 5.17 -8.15
C LEU A 115 1.10 4.31 -8.84
N GLN A 116 0.40 4.84 -9.84
CA GLN A 116 -0.57 4.08 -10.62
C GLN A 116 0.06 2.87 -11.31
N SER A 117 1.26 3.03 -11.89
CA SER A 117 2.00 1.92 -12.48
C SER A 117 2.33 0.83 -11.47
N LYS A 118 2.75 1.19 -10.24
CA LYS A 118 3.06 0.24 -9.16
C LYS A 118 1.81 -0.45 -8.62
N LEU A 119 0.67 0.24 -8.58
CA LEU A 119 -0.60 -0.32 -8.12
C LEU A 119 -1.39 -1.05 -9.20
N GLY A 120 -0.98 -0.99 -10.47
CA GLY A 120 -1.70 -1.58 -11.59
C GLY A 120 -1.94 -3.10 -11.48
N LYS A 121 -1.14 -3.81 -10.67
CA LYS A 121 -1.38 -5.24 -10.40
C LYS A 121 -2.66 -5.50 -9.59
N PHE A 122 -3.11 -4.53 -8.82
CA PHE A 122 -4.35 -4.60 -8.04
C PHE A 122 -5.60 -4.28 -8.87
N ASP A 123 -5.44 -3.96 -10.16
CA ASP A 123 -6.54 -3.81 -11.11
C ASP A 123 -7.07 -5.17 -11.60
N SER A 124 -6.30 -6.26 -11.43
CA SER A 124 -6.77 -7.62 -11.69
C SER A 124 -7.81 -8.01 -10.64
N GLU A 125 -8.96 -8.51 -11.10
CA GLU A 125 -10.06 -8.96 -10.23
C GLU A 125 -9.60 -10.06 -9.28
N GLU A 126 -8.73 -10.96 -9.74
CA GLU A 126 -8.19 -12.06 -8.93
C GLU A 126 -7.33 -11.52 -7.78
N ILE A 127 -6.45 -10.56 -8.05
CA ILE A 127 -5.58 -9.97 -7.02
C ILE A 127 -6.38 -9.08 -6.07
N ALA A 128 -7.27 -8.28 -6.61
CA ALA A 128 -8.18 -7.47 -5.79
C ALA A 128 -8.99 -8.35 -4.84
N SER A 129 -9.56 -9.46 -5.32
CA SER A 129 -10.35 -10.39 -4.52
C SER A 129 -9.54 -11.02 -3.38
N VAL A 130 -8.32 -11.53 -3.64
CA VAL A 130 -7.50 -12.18 -2.60
C VAL A 130 -6.86 -11.21 -1.61
N THR A 131 -6.81 -9.90 -1.94
CA THR A 131 -6.22 -8.87 -1.09
C THR A 131 -7.24 -7.92 -0.46
N SER A 132 -8.53 -8.04 -0.77
CA SER A 132 -9.59 -7.23 -0.19
C SER A 132 -10.23 -7.83 1.06
N THR A 133 -10.15 -9.16 1.22
CA THR A 133 -10.68 -9.87 2.37
C THR A 133 -9.57 -10.45 3.23
N ASP A 134 -9.81 -10.57 4.52
CA ASP A 134 -8.86 -11.16 5.45
C ASP A 134 -9.49 -12.33 6.21
N THR A 135 -8.79 -13.46 6.22
CA THR A 135 -9.19 -14.69 6.90
C THR A 135 -8.04 -15.28 7.73
N ILE A 136 -6.92 -14.54 7.82
CA ILE A 136 -5.72 -15.02 8.50
C ILE A 136 -5.55 -14.26 9.82
N HIS A 137 -5.39 -15.00 10.89
CA HIS A 137 -5.06 -14.47 12.20
C HIS A 137 -3.67 -14.97 12.59
N PHE A 138 -2.69 -14.08 12.58
CA PHE A 138 -1.30 -14.46 12.89
C PHE A 138 -1.13 -14.92 14.33
N GLU A 139 -1.94 -14.41 15.24
CA GLU A 139 -1.95 -14.82 16.65
C GLU A 139 -2.25 -16.31 16.84
N ASP A 140 -3.08 -16.89 15.98
CA ASP A 140 -3.41 -18.32 16.05
C ASP A 140 -2.16 -19.22 15.86
N ILE A 141 -1.15 -18.70 15.12
CA ILE A 141 0.12 -19.40 14.91
C ILE A 141 0.93 -19.47 16.20
N ALA A 142 0.85 -18.45 17.05
CA ALA A 142 1.53 -18.41 18.34
C ALA A 142 0.79 -19.23 19.41
N ASP A 143 -0.54 -19.16 19.40
CA ASP A 143 -1.38 -19.81 20.42
C ASP A 143 -1.53 -21.32 20.21
N HIS A 144 -1.41 -21.78 18.99
CA HIS A 144 -1.70 -23.17 18.63
C HIS A 144 -0.57 -23.83 17.83
N LYS A 145 -0.44 -25.15 17.92
CA LYS A 145 0.45 -25.92 17.04
C LYS A 145 -0.10 -25.85 15.61
N THR A 146 0.41 -24.93 14.84
CA THR A 146 -0.07 -24.59 13.49
C THR A 146 0.95 -24.97 12.44
N ALA A 147 0.52 -25.52 11.31
CA ALA A 147 1.30 -25.66 10.09
C ALA A 147 0.69 -24.76 9.01
N LEU A 148 1.45 -23.75 8.58
CA LEU A 148 1.07 -22.82 7.52
C LEU A 148 1.65 -23.29 6.19
N TYR A 149 0.80 -23.57 5.21
CA TYR A 149 1.20 -23.92 3.85
C TYR A 149 0.97 -22.73 2.93
N VAL A 150 2.05 -22.14 2.42
CA VAL A 150 2.01 -21.02 1.48
C VAL A 150 2.45 -21.52 0.12
N ILE A 151 1.53 -21.48 -0.86
CA ILE A 151 1.79 -21.95 -2.22
C ILE A 151 2.01 -20.73 -3.11
N SER A 152 3.16 -20.68 -3.76
CA SER A 152 3.48 -19.66 -4.76
C SER A 152 3.83 -20.30 -6.10
N SER A 153 3.68 -19.54 -7.20
CA SER A 153 4.05 -20.02 -8.52
C SER A 153 5.58 -20.01 -8.69
N ASP A 154 6.14 -21.12 -9.15
CA ASP A 154 7.56 -21.22 -9.52
C ASP A 154 7.87 -20.52 -10.85
N THR A 155 6.85 -20.33 -11.68
CA THR A 155 7.00 -19.81 -13.04
C THR A 155 6.78 -18.30 -13.16
N HIS A 156 6.14 -17.69 -12.15
CA HIS A 156 5.78 -16.27 -12.18
C HIS A 156 6.18 -15.56 -10.89
N THR A 157 7.18 -14.70 -10.97
CA THR A 157 7.66 -13.89 -9.83
C THR A 157 6.86 -12.60 -9.61
N ALA A 158 5.93 -12.31 -10.52
CA ALA A 158 5.20 -11.03 -10.55
C ALA A 158 4.48 -10.66 -9.25
N TYR A 159 4.14 -11.64 -8.44
CA TYR A 159 3.38 -11.46 -7.18
C TYR A 159 4.19 -11.80 -5.92
N ASN A 160 5.50 -12.02 -6.04
CA ASN A 160 6.37 -12.32 -4.89
C ASN A 160 6.37 -11.20 -3.85
N PHE A 161 6.10 -9.96 -4.26
CA PHE A 161 5.98 -8.83 -3.35
C PHE A 161 4.85 -9.04 -2.31
N LEU A 162 3.74 -9.71 -2.67
CA LEU A 162 2.66 -10.05 -1.73
C LEU A 162 3.13 -11.04 -0.66
N LEU A 163 3.93 -12.03 -1.05
CA LEU A 163 4.55 -12.97 -0.11
C LEU A 163 5.54 -12.26 0.81
N THR A 164 6.30 -11.31 0.26
CA THR A 164 7.24 -10.50 1.06
C THR A 164 6.50 -9.71 2.13
N ILE A 165 5.41 -9.03 1.77
CA ILE A 165 4.56 -8.31 2.73
C ILE A 165 3.99 -9.27 3.78
N PHE A 166 3.42 -10.39 3.32
CA PHE A 166 2.81 -11.40 4.19
C PHE A 166 3.79 -11.88 5.25
N PHE A 167 4.97 -12.37 4.85
CA PHE A 167 5.96 -12.89 5.79
C PHE A 167 6.54 -11.79 6.68
N ALA A 168 6.77 -10.59 6.16
CA ALA A 168 7.28 -9.48 6.96
C ALA A 168 6.28 -9.10 8.06
N GLN A 169 4.98 -8.96 7.74
CA GLN A 169 3.95 -8.66 8.73
C GLN A 169 3.75 -9.81 9.72
N MET A 170 3.71 -11.05 9.24
CA MET A 170 3.58 -12.23 10.10
C MET A 170 4.71 -12.27 11.13
N ILE A 171 5.98 -12.18 10.70
CA ILE A 171 7.14 -12.22 11.59
C ILE A 171 7.12 -11.04 12.55
N GLN A 172 6.81 -9.82 12.07
CA GLN A 172 6.72 -8.64 12.90
C GLN A 172 5.65 -8.78 13.99
N GLN A 173 4.50 -9.32 13.67
CA GLN A 173 3.41 -9.49 14.64
C GLN A 173 3.70 -10.61 15.63
N LEU A 174 4.25 -11.75 15.18
CA LEU A 174 4.63 -12.84 16.06
C LEU A 174 5.79 -12.46 17.01
N TYR A 175 6.70 -11.57 16.54
CA TYR A 175 7.78 -11.07 17.40
C TYR A 175 7.28 -10.16 18.52
N ASN A 176 6.20 -9.42 18.27
CA ASN A 176 5.60 -8.50 19.23
C ASN A 176 4.48 -9.11 20.09
N TYR A 177 4.14 -10.38 19.83
CA TYR A 177 3.14 -11.15 20.58
C TYR A 177 3.74 -11.72 21.85
#